data_038a084ad8571a5ada0e48ad3270e75e
#
_entry.id   038a084ad8571a5ada0e48ad3270e75e
#
_cell.length_a   1.000
_cell.length_b   1.000
_cell.length_c   1.000
_cell.angle_alpha   90.00
_cell.angle_beta   90.00
_cell.angle_gamma   90.00
#
_symmetry.space_group_name_H-M   'P 1'
#
loop_
_entity.id
_entity.type
_entity.pdbx_description
1 polymer ?
#
loop_
_entity_poly.entity_id
_entity_poly.type
_entity_poly.pdbx_seq_one_letter_code
_entity_poly.pdbx_strand_id
1 'polypeptide(L)'
;SWAHQSAKYIRGLQDNPENIATRKASQNALNAFGPLLPDLLGGSADLAGSNLTIWSGSKGVTKDDASGNYLYYGVREFGMSAMMNGITLYGGFKAYGATFLMFMEYARNAVRMAALMKQPCIFVYTHDSIGLGEDGPTHQPVEQVVSLRATPNLDNWRPCDQVESAIAWKAAIERTDGPTTLIFTRQGLPQQSRNAQQLSDVERGGYVLVDSDVAPEIIL
;
A
#
# COMPACT_ATOMS: atom_id res chain seq x y z
N SER A 1 17.05 -7.55 13.35
CA SER A 1 15.98 -8.34 12.67
C SER A 1 14.91 -7.41 12.12
N TRP A 2 14.16 -7.88 11.14
CA TRP A 2 13.00 -7.20 10.55
C TRP A 2 12.02 -6.70 11.61
N ALA A 3 11.53 -7.60 12.49
CA ALA A 3 10.55 -7.27 13.52
C ALA A 3 11.00 -6.13 14.45
N HIS A 4 12.29 -6.08 14.82
CA HIS A 4 12.81 -5.00 15.66
C HIS A 4 12.88 -3.66 14.91
N GLN A 5 13.35 -3.66 13.67
CA GLN A 5 13.53 -2.46 12.87
C GLN A 5 12.18 -1.83 12.47
N SER A 6 11.22 -2.66 12.03
CA SER A 6 9.88 -2.19 11.68
C SER A 6 9.14 -1.61 12.90
N ALA A 7 9.20 -2.29 14.05
CA ALA A 7 8.61 -1.78 15.29
C ALA A 7 9.26 -0.47 15.77
N LYS A 8 10.59 -0.35 15.63
CA LYS A 8 11.32 0.89 15.96
C LYS A 8 10.87 2.04 15.07
N TYR A 9 10.77 1.81 13.77
CA TYR A 9 10.31 2.83 12.82
C TYR A 9 8.90 3.31 13.15
N ILE A 10 7.94 2.38 13.33
CA ILE A 10 6.55 2.70 13.64
C ILE A 10 6.43 3.52 14.93
N ARG A 11 7.16 3.15 15.99
CA ARG A 11 7.18 3.95 17.23
C ARG A 11 7.74 5.34 17.00
N GLY A 12 8.81 5.47 16.22
CA GLY A 12 9.41 6.77 15.89
C GLY A 12 8.44 7.72 15.16
N LEU A 13 7.47 7.20 14.40
CA LEU A 13 6.43 8.01 13.76
C LEU A 13 5.43 8.60 14.75
N GLN A 14 5.15 7.91 15.85
CA GLN A 14 4.30 8.43 16.94
C GLN A 14 4.97 9.62 17.65
N ASP A 15 6.28 9.54 17.81
CA ASP A 15 7.08 10.58 18.49
C ASP A 15 7.30 11.80 17.59
N ASN A 16 7.15 11.63 16.27
CA ASN A 16 7.40 12.67 15.25
C ASN A 16 6.18 12.78 14.32
N PRO A 17 5.07 13.37 14.79
CA PRO A 17 3.86 13.47 13.99
C PRO A 17 4.03 14.43 12.81
N GLU A 18 3.57 14.00 11.63
CA GLU A 18 3.56 14.81 10.41
C GLU A 18 2.19 14.75 9.73
N ASN A 19 1.72 15.91 9.27
CA ASN A 19 0.51 16.02 8.46
C ASN A 19 0.90 15.88 6.99
N ILE A 20 0.79 14.68 6.46
CA ILE A 20 1.20 14.36 5.09
C ILE A 20 0.14 13.50 4.37
N ALA A 21 0.22 13.47 3.04
CA ALA A 21 -0.55 12.52 2.25
C ALA A 21 -0.09 11.08 2.55
N THR A 22 -1.02 10.13 2.65
CA THR A 22 -0.64 8.75 2.95
C THR A 22 0.19 8.10 1.84
N ARG A 23 0.08 8.54 0.57
CA ARG A 23 1.03 8.14 -0.48
C ARG A 23 2.48 8.56 -0.16
N LYS A 24 2.68 9.73 0.49
CA LYS A 24 4.00 10.16 0.94
C LYS A 24 4.47 9.36 2.16
N ALA A 25 3.56 9.07 3.08
CA ALA A 25 3.83 8.16 4.19
C ALA A 25 4.24 6.76 3.70
N SER A 26 3.59 6.26 2.65
CA SER A 26 3.96 5.02 1.96
C SER A 26 5.39 5.07 1.41
N GLN A 27 5.80 6.16 0.75
CA GLN A 27 7.19 6.32 0.29
C GLN A 27 8.18 6.34 1.45
N ASN A 28 7.83 7.01 2.54
CA ASN A 28 8.66 7.05 3.75
C ASN A 28 8.82 5.64 4.37
N ALA A 29 7.75 4.86 4.39
CA ALA A 29 7.80 3.44 4.81
C ALA A 29 8.70 2.60 3.88
N LEU A 30 8.60 2.77 2.56
CA LEU A 30 9.49 2.12 1.60
C LEU A 30 10.96 2.52 1.81
N ASN A 31 11.25 3.79 2.11
CA ASN A 31 12.62 4.23 2.45
C ASN A 31 13.16 3.55 3.72
N ALA A 32 12.28 3.29 4.70
CA ALA A 32 12.68 2.65 5.96
C ALA A 32 12.80 1.12 5.82
N PHE A 33 11.91 0.49 5.08
CA PHE A 33 11.79 -0.96 5.00
C PHE A 33 12.57 -1.56 3.83
N GLY A 34 12.65 -0.87 2.69
CA GLY A 34 13.33 -1.35 1.48
C GLY A 34 14.76 -1.83 1.72
N PRO A 35 15.60 -1.09 2.46
CA PRO A 35 16.96 -1.55 2.77
C PRO A 35 17.03 -2.84 3.59
N LEU A 36 15.95 -3.24 4.23
CA LEU A 36 15.87 -4.47 5.06
C LEU A 36 15.41 -5.69 4.24
N LEU A 37 14.97 -5.48 2.99
CA LEU A 37 14.29 -6.47 2.15
C LEU A 37 14.98 -6.58 0.80
N PRO A 38 16.07 -7.35 0.70
CA PRO A 38 16.84 -7.50 -0.54
C PRO A 38 16.05 -8.20 -1.66
N ASP A 39 14.96 -8.87 -1.31
CA ASP A 39 14.04 -9.56 -2.21
C ASP A 39 12.82 -8.69 -2.62
N LEU A 40 12.77 -7.42 -2.19
CA LEU A 40 11.67 -6.53 -2.54
C LEU A 40 11.84 -6.00 -3.97
N LEU A 41 10.89 -6.31 -4.85
CA LEU A 41 10.85 -5.88 -6.24
C LEU A 41 9.63 -4.98 -6.49
N GLY A 42 9.88 -3.72 -6.73
CA GLY A 42 8.84 -2.71 -6.91
C GLY A 42 8.52 -2.38 -8.36
N GLY A 43 7.46 -1.61 -8.57
CA GLY A 43 7.14 -1.06 -9.87
C GLY A 43 5.89 -0.20 -9.89
N SER A 44 5.63 0.40 -11.05
CA SER A 44 4.42 1.19 -11.31
C SER A 44 4.04 1.14 -12.77
N ALA A 45 2.73 1.23 -13.04
CA ALA A 45 2.19 1.34 -14.39
C ALA A 45 2.26 2.80 -14.87
N ASP A 46 3.49 3.27 -15.14
CA ASP A 46 3.84 4.60 -15.63
C ASP A 46 3.44 5.79 -14.72
N LEU A 47 3.24 5.52 -13.43
CA LEU A 47 2.81 6.52 -12.44
C LEU A 47 3.77 6.60 -11.23
N ALA A 48 5.02 6.16 -11.39
CA ALA A 48 5.98 6.05 -10.29
C ALA A 48 6.15 7.36 -9.49
N GLY A 49 6.22 8.50 -10.18
CA GLY A 49 6.32 9.82 -9.57
C GLY A 49 5.04 10.28 -8.85
N SER A 50 3.87 9.89 -9.36
CA SER A 50 2.57 10.22 -8.76
C SER A 50 2.19 9.26 -7.63
N ASN A 51 2.48 7.97 -7.78
CA ASN A 51 2.27 6.97 -6.73
C ASN A 51 3.29 7.08 -5.57
N LEU A 52 4.41 7.77 -5.79
CA LEU A 52 5.52 7.87 -4.82
C LEU A 52 6.05 6.48 -4.41
N THR A 53 6.26 5.60 -5.39
CA THR A 53 6.70 4.22 -5.16
C THR A 53 8.18 3.98 -5.47
N ILE A 54 8.87 5.01 -5.97
CA ILE A 54 10.33 5.05 -6.02
C ILE A 54 10.84 5.52 -4.65
N TRP A 55 11.70 4.73 -4.04
CA TRP A 55 12.36 5.02 -2.78
C TRP A 55 13.87 5.20 -3.00
N SER A 56 14.60 5.67 -2.00
CA SER A 56 16.01 6.09 -2.13
C SER A 56 16.96 4.98 -2.63
N GLY A 57 16.63 3.72 -2.42
CA GLY A 57 17.39 2.57 -2.91
C GLY A 57 16.82 1.95 -4.19
N SER A 58 15.82 2.56 -4.82
CA SER A 58 15.27 2.05 -6.08
C SER A 58 16.27 2.18 -7.22
N LYS A 59 16.46 1.07 -7.95
CA LYS A 59 17.26 0.99 -9.17
C LYS A 59 16.45 0.28 -10.24
N GLY A 60 16.29 0.92 -11.39
CA GLY A 60 15.54 0.35 -12.52
C GLY A 60 16.19 -0.94 -13.06
N VAL A 61 15.37 -1.95 -13.31
CA VAL A 61 15.76 -3.13 -14.09
C VAL A 61 15.69 -2.75 -15.57
N THR A 62 16.76 -3.01 -16.31
CA THR A 62 16.85 -2.74 -17.76
C THR A 62 17.31 -4.00 -18.51
N LYS A 63 17.24 -3.95 -19.83
CA LYS A 63 17.75 -5.04 -20.68
C LYS A 63 19.27 -5.25 -20.53
N ASP A 64 20.00 -4.18 -20.18
CA ASP A 64 21.45 -4.19 -20.06
C ASP A 64 21.92 -4.36 -18.61
N ASP A 65 21.02 -4.17 -17.64
CA ASP A 65 21.33 -4.32 -16.22
C ASP A 65 20.13 -4.89 -15.44
N ALA A 66 20.20 -6.16 -15.14
CA ALA A 66 19.19 -6.89 -14.39
C ALA A 66 19.37 -6.81 -12.85
N SER A 67 20.36 -6.06 -12.35
CA SER A 67 20.64 -5.95 -10.91
C SER A 67 19.73 -4.96 -10.17
N GLY A 68 18.74 -4.40 -10.85
CA GLY A 68 17.76 -3.47 -10.28
C GLY A 68 16.71 -4.16 -9.41
N ASN A 69 15.96 -3.33 -8.70
CA ASN A 69 14.84 -3.73 -7.83
C ASN A 69 13.54 -2.99 -8.14
N TYR A 70 13.46 -2.33 -9.31
CA TYR A 70 12.30 -1.56 -9.72
C TYR A 70 11.99 -1.76 -11.21
N LEU A 71 10.73 -2.10 -11.52
CA LEU A 71 10.23 -2.34 -12.87
C LEU A 71 9.34 -1.18 -13.33
N TYR A 72 9.68 -0.60 -14.48
CA TYR A 72 8.86 0.39 -15.17
C TYR A 72 7.93 -0.34 -16.15
N TYR A 73 6.71 -0.65 -15.69
CA TYR A 73 5.77 -1.47 -16.47
C TYR A 73 5.15 -0.74 -17.67
N GLY A 74 5.25 0.61 -17.73
CA GLY A 74 4.50 1.41 -18.66
C GLY A 74 3.00 1.42 -18.34
N VAL A 75 2.16 1.94 -19.22
CA VAL A 75 0.69 1.97 -19.04
C VAL A 75 0.11 0.57 -19.28
N ARG A 76 0.31 -0.34 -18.30
CA ARG A 76 -0.04 -1.77 -18.40
C ARG A 76 -0.49 -2.32 -17.05
N GLU A 77 -1.59 -1.85 -16.53
CA GLU A 77 -2.09 -2.22 -15.19
C GLU A 77 -2.36 -3.73 -15.07
N PHE A 78 -2.99 -4.32 -16.08
CA PHE A 78 -3.19 -5.76 -16.14
C PHE A 78 -1.87 -6.51 -16.28
N GLY A 79 -1.02 -6.10 -17.23
CA GLY A 79 0.28 -6.72 -17.48
C GLY A 79 1.16 -6.68 -16.22
N MET A 80 1.23 -5.53 -15.54
CA MET A 80 1.93 -5.38 -14.26
C MET A 80 1.43 -6.39 -13.23
N SER A 81 0.12 -6.42 -12.99
CA SER A 81 -0.47 -7.28 -11.97
C SER A 81 -0.31 -8.76 -12.30
N ALA A 82 -0.43 -9.14 -13.58
CA ALA A 82 -0.20 -10.51 -14.03
C ALA A 82 1.28 -10.92 -13.92
N MET A 83 2.22 -10.01 -14.26
CA MET A 83 3.65 -10.26 -14.05
C MET A 83 4.00 -10.42 -12.57
N MET A 84 3.41 -9.61 -11.69
CA MET A 84 3.58 -9.77 -10.25
C MET A 84 3.12 -11.16 -9.78
N ASN A 85 1.98 -11.66 -10.28
CA ASN A 85 1.54 -13.03 -10.00
C ASN A 85 2.60 -14.06 -10.43
N GLY A 86 3.16 -13.91 -11.62
CA GLY A 86 4.21 -14.78 -12.13
C GLY A 86 5.50 -14.74 -11.28
N ILE A 87 5.92 -13.54 -10.87
CA ILE A 87 7.11 -13.33 -10.02
C ILE A 87 6.92 -14.01 -8.66
N THR A 88 5.78 -13.86 -8.02
CA THR A 88 5.49 -14.48 -6.73
C THR A 88 5.33 -15.99 -6.83
N LEU A 89 4.72 -16.49 -7.91
CA LEU A 89 4.64 -17.94 -8.20
C LEU A 89 6.01 -18.58 -8.41
N TYR A 90 6.92 -17.87 -9.10
CA TYR A 90 8.28 -18.34 -9.27
C TYR A 90 9.03 -18.41 -7.93
N GLY A 91 8.75 -17.46 -7.02
CA GLY A 91 9.38 -17.37 -5.70
C GLY A 91 10.69 -16.58 -5.70
N GLY A 92 11.16 -16.28 -4.49
CA GLY A 92 12.41 -15.54 -4.27
C GLY A 92 12.28 -14.02 -4.27
N PHE A 93 11.10 -13.47 -4.62
CA PHE A 93 10.83 -12.04 -4.59
C PHE A 93 9.49 -11.71 -3.92
N LYS A 94 9.46 -10.57 -3.25
CA LYS A 94 8.24 -9.90 -2.82
C LYS A 94 7.93 -8.79 -3.81
N ALA A 95 6.85 -8.94 -4.57
CA ALA A 95 6.48 -7.97 -5.61
C ALA A 95 5.49 -6.94 -5.10
N TYR A 96 5.77 -5.64 -5.33
CA TYR A 96 4.75 -4.61 -5.24
C TYR A 96 4.62 -3.86 -6.57
N GLY A 97 3.40 -3.47 -6.90
CA GLY A 97 3.11 -2.70 -8.11
C GLY A 97 2.03 -1.67 -7.87
N ALA A 98 2.17 -0.50 -8.50
CA ALA A 98 1.35 0.65 -8.22
C ALA A 98 0.66 1.23 -9.45
N THR A 99 -0.53 1.76 -9.22
CA THR A 99 -1.28 2.61 -10.13
C THR A 99 -2.24 3.48 -9.32
N PHE A 100 -3.05 4.34 -9.98
CA PHE A 100 -4.17 4.98 -9.30
C PHE A 100 -5.26 3.96 -8.95
N LEU A 101 -5.99 4.20 -7.87
CA LEU A 101 -7.06 3.30 -7.45
C LEU A 101 -8.10 3.08 -8.56
N MET A 102 -8.46 4.14 -9.29
CA MET A 102 -9.39 4.02 -10.42
C MET A 102 -8.89 3.05 -11.49
N PHE A 103 -7.58 3.04 -11.76
CA PHE A 103 -6.99 2.21 -12.81
C PHE A 103 -6.81 0.74 -12.40
N MET A 104 -7.07 0.39 -11.13
CA MET A 104 -7.24 -1.00 -10.71
C MET A 104 -8.30 -1.73 -11.56
N GLU A 105 -9.29 -1.01 -12.07
CA GLU A 105 -10.32 -1.58 -12.94
C GLU A 105 -9.73 -2.30 -14.17
N TYR A 106 -8.66 -1.76 -14.75
CA TYR A 106 -7.95 -2.42 -15.85
C TYR A 106 -7.24 -3.71 -15.43
N ALA A 107 -6.84 -3.82 -14.17
CA ALA A 107 -6.11 -4.97 -13.61
C ALA A 107 -6.98 -5.95 -12.83
N ARG A 108 -8.28 -5.69 -12.70
CA ARG A 108 -9.18 -6.38 -11.77
C ARG A 108 -9.08 -7.91 -11.82
N ASN A 109 -9.05 -8.49 -13.02
CA ASN A 109 -8.95 -9.94 -13.15
C ASN A 109 -7.63 -10.48 -12.60
N ALA A 110 -6.50 -9.83 -12.88
CA ALA A 110 -5.20 -10.24 -12.38
C ALA A 110 -5.10 -10.12 -10.84
N VAL A 111 -5.69 -9.08 -10.25
CA VAL A 111 -5.78 -8.93 -8.79
C VAL A 111 -6.64 -10.05 -8.17
N ARG A 112 -7.78 -10.34 -8.78
CA ARG A 112 -8.63 -11.47 -8.36
C ARG A 112 -7.89 -12.81 -8.46
N MET A 113 -7.10 -13.00 -9.51
CA MET A 113 -6.27 -14.21 -9.68
C MET A 113 -5.17 -14.31 -8.63
N ALA A 114 -4.55 -13.20 -8.21
CA ALA A 114 -3.62 -13.22 -7.09
C ALA A 114 -4.28 -13.77 -5.81
N ALA A 115 -5.50 -13.32 -5.51
CA ALA A 115 -6.27 -13.79 -4.36
C ALA A 115 -6.64 -15.28 -4.49
N LEU A 116 -7.12 -15.70 -5.67
CA LEU A 116 -7.48 -17.10 -5.94
C LEU A 116 -6.27 -18.04 -5.82
N MET A 117 -5.12 -17.62 -6.32
CA MET A 117 -3.86 -18.37 -6.28
C MET A 117 -3.11 -18.21 -4.94
N LYS A 118 -3.64 -17.39 -4.00
CA LYS A 118 -3.00 -17.08 -2.70
C LYS A 118 -1.58 -16.50 -2.84
N GLN A 119 -1.37 -15.65 -3.85
CA GLN A 119 -0.07 -15.05 -4.09
C GLN A 119 0.09 -13.77 -3.26
N PRO A 120 1.19 -13.59 -2.52
CA PRO A 120 1.42 -12.44 -1.64
C PRO A 120 1.90 -11.21 -2.40
N CYS A 121 1.17 -10.82 -3.44
CA CYS A 121 1.40 -9.58 -4.16
C CYS A 121 0.95 -8.38 -3.34
N ILE A 122 1.68 -7.27 -3.43
CA ILE A 122 1.33 -6.01 -2.78
C ILE A 122 0.90 -5.01 -3.87
N PHE A 123 -0.39 -4.68 -3.90
CA PHE A 123 -0.94 -3.70 -4.84
C PHE A 123 -1.05 -2.34 -4.15
N VAL A 124 -0.35 -1.35 -4.68
CA VAL A 124 -0.34 0.01 -4.15
C VAL A 124 -1.23 0.89 -5.02
N TYR A 125 -2.31 1.39 -4.44
CA TYR A 125 -3.30 2.21 -5.13
C TYR A 125 -3.39 3.59 -4.48
N THR A 126 -3.01 4.63 -5.23
CA THR A 126 -3.06 6.02 -4.77
C THR A 126 -4.21 6.79 -5.41
N HIS A 127 -4.43 8.04 -5.00
CA HIS A 127 -5.51 8.87 -5.50
C HIS A 127 -6.87 8.23 -5.23
N ASP A 128 -7.14 7.98 -3.95
CA ASP A 128 -8.15 7.07 -3.43
C ASP A 128 -9.58 7.59 -3.43
N SER A 129 -9.79 8.89 -3.74
CA SER A 129 -11.10 9.53 -3.57
C SER A 129 -11.27 10.77 -4.46
N ILE A 130 -12.41 11.43 -4.36
CA ILE A 130 -12.65 12.75 -4.98
C ILE A 130 -11.65 13.82 -4.50
N GLY A 131 -11.00 13.61 -3.35
CA GLY A 131 -9.96 14.48 -2.80
C GLY A 131 -8.64 14.47 -3.60
N LEU A 132 -8.53 13.70 -4.69
CA LEU A 132 -7.35 13.71 -5.57
C LEU A 132 -7.16 15.05 -6.31
N GLY A 133 -8.22 15.83 -6.49
CA GLY A 133 -8.16 17.16 -7.10
C GLY A 133 -8.81 17.24 -8.48
N GLU A 134 -8.20 18.02 -9.37
CA GLU A 134 -8.74 18.44 -10.66
C GLU A 134 -8.73 17.41 -11.79
N ASP A 135 -8.23 16.23 -11.58
CA ASP A 135 -8.11 15.18 -12.63
C ASP A 135 -9.47 14.71 -13.18
N GLY A 136 -10.54 14.95 -12.43
CA GLY A 136 -11.91 14.74 -12.86
C GLY A 136 -12.43 13.30 -12.73
N PRO A 137 -13.64 13.03 -13.25
CA PRO A 137 -14.38 11.80 -12.96
C PRO A 137 -13.75 10.53 -13.54
N THR A 138 -12.86 10.66 -14.54
CA THR A 138 -12.12 9.51 -15.09
C THR A 138 -11.05 8.97 -14.14
N HIS A 139 -10.68 9.74 -13.11
CA HIS A 139 -9.64 9.41 -12.13
C HIS A 139 -10.19 9.28 -10.70
N GLN A 140 -11.40 9.74 -10.45
CA GLN A 140 -12.04 9.77 -9.13
C GLN A 140 -12.74 8.43 -8.84
N PRO A 141 -12.20 7.58 -7.96
CA PRO A 141 -12.80 6.30 -7.64
C PRO A 141 -14.06 6.47 -6.78
N VAL A 142 -15.05 5.61 -6.99
CA VAL A 142 -16.29 5.52 -6.22
C VAL A 142 -16.52 4.10 -5.73
N GLU A 143 -16.69 3.14 -6.64
CA GLU A 143 -17.01 1.74 -6.34
C GLU A 143 -15.79 0.83 -6.13
N GLN A 144 -14.57 1.31 -6.36
CA GLN A 144 -13.36 0.48 -6.38
C GLN A 144 -13.06 -0.15 -5.02
N VAL A 145 -13.22 0.60 -3.93
CA VAL A 145 -13.00 0.06 -2.56
C VAL A 145 -14.00 -1.05 -2.24
N VAL A 146 -15.27 -0.87 -2.59
CA VAL A 146 -16.32 -1.90 -2.39
C VAL A 146 -15.98 -3.14 -3.21
N SER A 147 -15.59 -2.95 -4.45
CA SER A 147 -15.17 -4.00 -5.37
C SER A 147 -13.98 -4.81 -4.85
N LEU A 148 -12.97 -4.14 -4.30
CA LEU A 148 -11.82 -4.80 -3.68
C LEU A 148 -12.24 -5.57 -2.40
N ARG A 149 -13.04 -4.97 -1.54
CA ARG A 149 -13.55 -5.62 -0.32
C ARG A 149 -14.42 -6.85 -0.61
N ALA A 150 -15.12 -6.87 -1.74
CA ALA A 150 -15.91 -8.02 -2.17
C ALA A 150 -15.07 -9.19 -2.72
N THR A 151 -13.77 -8.99 -2.94
CA THR A 151 -12.88 -10.03 -3.46
C THR A 151 -12.39 -10.93 -2.30
N PRO A 152 -12.74 -12.23 -2.31
CA PRO A 152 -12.31 -13.14 -1.25
C PRO A 152 -10.78 -13.26 -1.17
N ASN A 153 -10.24 -13.40 0.03
CA ASN A 153 -8.81 -13.56 0.30
C ASN A 153 -7.94 -12.36 -0.13
N LEU A 154 -8.53 -11.18 -0.27
CA LEU A 154 -7.82 -9.94 -0.54
C LEU A 154 -7.89 -9.03 0.69
N ASP A 155 -6.75 -8.76 1.33
CA ASP A 155 -6.68 -7.78 2.41
C ASP A 155 -6.66 -6.37 1.83
N ASN A 156 -7.46 -5.48 2.42
CA ASN A 156 -7.57 -4.10 1.96
C ASN A 156 -7.25 -3.15 3.11
N TRP A 157 -6.18 -2.39 2.97
CA TRP A 157 -5.75 -1.39 3.93
C TRP A 157 -5.98 0.02 3.38
N ARG A 158 -6.66 0.86 4.14
CA ARG A 158 -6.89 2.27 3.82
C ARG A 158 -6.49 3.14 5.02
N PRO A 159 -5.17 3.32 5.23
CA PRO A 159 -4.64 4.01 6.40
C PRO A 159 -4.97 5.50 6.40
N CYS A 160 -5.20 6.08 7.59
CA CYS A 160 -5.56 7.48 7.76
C CYS A 160 -4.34 8.39 7.98
N ASP A 161 -3.16 7.86 8.30
CA ASP A 161 -1.95 8.64 8.57
C ASP A 161 -0.67 7.83 8.33
N GLN A 162 0.49 8.42 8.68
CA GLN A 162 1.78 7.76 8.46
C GLN A 162 1.99 6.51 9.34
N VAL A 163 1.42 6.49 10.53
CA VAL A 163 1.55 5.34 11.45
C VAL A 163 0.82 4.14 10.89
N GLU A 164 -0.45 4.32 10.52
CA GLU A 164 -1.22 3.25 9.89
C GLU A 164 -0.64 2.84 8.52
N SER A 165 -0.09 3.78 7.75
CA SER A 165 0.58 3.47 6.48
C SER A 165 1.78 2.56 6.67
N ALA A 166 2.59 2.79 7.70
CA ALA A 166 3.73 1.94 8.02
C ALA A 166 3.31 0.56 8.52
N ILE A 167 2.26 0.49 9.34
CA ILE A 167 1.68 -0.78 9.82
C ILE A 167 1.09 -1.57 8.65
N ALA A 168 0.38 -0.91 7.75
CA ALA A 168 -0.18 -1.54 6.55
C ALA A 168 0.90 -2.13 5.64
N TRP A 169 2.02 -1.42 5.43
CA TRP A 169 3.18 -1.96 4.72
C TRP A 169 3.79 -3.15 5.43
N LYS A 170 3.97 -3.07 6.77
CA LYS A 170 4.47 -4.20 7.57
C LYS A 170 3.58 -5.43 7.40
N ALA A 171 2.26 -5.26 7.56
CA ALA A 171 1.30 -6.34 7.40
C ALA A 171 1.33 -6.96 5.98
N ALA A 172 1.42 -6.12 4.94
CA ALA A 172 1.51 -6.57 3.56
C ALA A 172 2.81 -7.36 3.29
N ILE A 173 3.94 -6.92 3.84
CA ILE A 173 5.25 -7.60 3.70
C ILE A 173 5.25 -8.94 4.43
N GLU A 174 4.60 -9.03 5.59
CA GLU A 174 4.55 -10.25 6.42
C GLU A 174 3.51 -11.26 5.93
N ARG A 175 2.52 -10.86 5.17
CA ARG A 175 1.50 -11.74 4.63
C ARG A 175 2.07 -12.70 3.59
N THR A 176 1.72 -13.99 3.71
CA THR A 176 2.24 -15.06 2.82
C THR A 176 1.16 -15.89 2.12
N ASP A 177 -0.10 -15.72 2.50
CA ASP A 177 -1.23 -16.57 2.05
C ASP A 177 -2.22 -15.88 1.13
N GLY A 178 -1.90 -14.67 0.68
CA GLY A 178 -2.74 -13.91 -0.23
C GLY A 178 -2.24 -12.49 -0.48
N PRO A 179 -2.85 -11.79 -1.44
CA PRO A 179 -2.46 -10.44 -1.80
C PRO A 179 -3.03 -9.40 -0.83
N THR A 180 -2.37 -8.25 -0.80
CA THR A 180 -2.77 -7.08 -0.02
C THR A 180 -2.88 -5.87 -0.93
N THR A 181 -3.95 -5.08 -0.79
CA THR A 181 -4.06 -3.75 -1.40
C THR A 181 -3.79 -2.68 -0.35
N LEU A 182 -2.94 -1.73 -0.69
CA LEU A 182 -2.61 -0.56 0.11
C LEU A 182 -3.17 0.67 -0.59
N ILE A 183 -4.16 1.33 0.00
CA ILE A 183 -4.93 2.41 -0.62
C ILE A 183 -4.55 3.72 0.07
N PHE A 184 -4.02 4.67 -0.71
CA PHE A 184 -3.44 5.90 -0.19
C PHE A 184 -4.03 7.16 -0.81
N THR A 185 -4.06 8.24 -0.02
CA THR A 185 -4.53 9.56 -0.45
C THR A 185 -3.48 10.34 -1.24
N ARG A 186 -3.94 11.25 -2.10
CA ARG A 186 -3.13 12.32 -2.66
C ARG A 186 -3.06 13.53 -1.73
N GLN A 187 -4.16 13.87 -1.07
CA GLN A 187 -4.27 14.99 -0.13
C GLN A 187 -3.60 14.68 1.21
N GLY A 188 -3.09 15.72 1.86
CA GLY A 188 -2.54 15.63 3.21
C GLY A 188 -3.62 15.34 4.24
N LEU A 189 -3.26 14.52 5.23
CA LEU A 189 -4.12 14.15 6.35
C LEU A 189 -3.39 14.44 7.68
N PRO A 190 -4.11 14.82 8.73
CA PRO A 190 -3.52 15.02 10.05
C PRO A 190 -3.19 13.68 10.70
N GLN A 191 -2.03 13.62 11.36
CA GLN A 191 -1.70 12.45 12.16
C GLN A 191 -2.57 12.38 13.41
N GLN A 192 -3.01 11.15 13.73
CA GLN A 192 -3.82 10.86 14.89
C GLN A 192 -2.95 10.37 16.05
N SER A 193 -3.30 10.80 17.27
CA SER A 193 -2.66 10.28 18.49
C SER A 193 -3.21 8.89 18.82
N ARG A 194 -2.33 7.99 19.26
CA ARG A 194 -2.70 6.63 19.70
C ARG A 194 -1.97 6.27 20.98
N ASN A 195 -2.65 5.61 21.88
CA ASN A 195 -2.01 4.93 23.00
C ASN A 195 -1.42 3.57 22.53
N ALA A 196 -0.70 2.89 23.41
CA ALA A 196 -0.04 1.62 23.08
C ALA A 196 -1.03 0.51 22.67
N GLN A 197 -2.21 0.47 23.27
CA GLN A 197 -3.24 -0.49 22.92
C GLN A 197 -3.82 -0.21 21.54
N GLN A 198 -4.17 1.03 21.26
CA GLN A 198 -4.68 1.45 19.94
C GLN A 198 -3.65 1.19 18.82
N LEU A 199 -2.36 1.43 19.11
CA LEU A 199 -1.29 1.12 18.15
C LEU A 199 -1.25 -0.39 17.82
N SER A 200 -1.43 -1.25 18.82
CA SER A 200 -1.55 -2.70 18.62
C SER A 200 -2.83 -3.08 17.87
N ASP A 201 -3.93 -2.38 18.14
CA ASP A 201 -5.24 -2.69 17.55
C ASP A 201 -5.35 -2.31 16.06
N VAL A 202 -4.47 -1.45 15.53
CA VAL A 202 -4.42 -1.15 14.10
C VAL A 202 -4.33 -2.43 13.26
N GLU A 203 -3.53 -3.40 13.69
CA GLU A 203 -3.35 -4.68 12.97
C GLU A 203 -4.62 -5.54 12.94
N ARG A 204 -5.63 -5.23 13.76
CA ARG A 204 -6.94 -5.92 13.76
C ARG A 204 -7.87 -5.45 12.63
N GLY A 205 -7.49 -4.42 11.89
CA GLY A 205 -8.22 -3.89 10.75
C GLY A 205 -9.29 -2.84 11.05
N GLY A 206 -9.76 -2.77 12.30
CA GLY A 206 -10.68 -1.74 12.78
C GLY A 206 -10.59 -1.63 14.29
N TYR A 207 -10.58 -0.40 14.81
CA TYR A 207 -10.44 -0.14 16.24
C TYR A 207 -11.02 1.24 16.59
N VAL A 208 -11.30 1.46 17.88
CA VAL A 208 -11.79 2.76 18.37
C VAL A 208 -10.59 3.70 18.53
N LEU A 209 -10.48 4.67 17.63
CA LEU A 209 -9.45 5.71 17.68
C LEU A 209 -9.83 6.84 18.63
N VAL A 210 -11.07 7.30 18.55
CA VAL A 210 -11.65 8.32 19.43
C VAL A 210 -12.97 7.77 19.95
N ASP A 211 -13.14 7.77 21.28
CA ASP A 211 -14.38 7.37 21.90
C ASP A 211 -15.14 8.59 22.42
N SER A 212 -16.43 8.45 22.65
CA SER A 212 -17.25 9.50 23.24
C SER A 212 -17.34 9.30 24.77
N ASP A 213 -17.46 10.40 25.50
CA ASP A 213 -17.67 10.36 26.98
C ASP A 213 -19.06 9.86 27.39
N VAL A 214 -19.96 9.73 26.42
CA VAL A 214 -21.36 9.25 26.58
C VAL A 214 -21.65 8.20 25.50
N ALA A 215 -22.80 7.52 25.61
CA ALA A 215 -23.23 6.58 24.58
C ALA A 215 -23.26 7.27 23.18
N PRO A 216 -22.54 6.75 22.18
CA PRO A 216 -22.44 7.39 20.89
C PRO A 216 -23.80 7.35 20.15
N GLU A 217 -24.19 8.48 19.56
CA GLU A 217 -25.36 8.54 18.66
C GLU A 217 -24.98 8.18 17.23
N ILE A 218 -23.70 8.42 16.84
CA ILE A 218 -23.15 8.15 15.50
C ILE A 218 -21.75 7.58 15.67
N ILE A 219 -21.43 6.60 14.84
CA ILE A 219 -20.07 6.07 14.69
C ILE A 219 -19.55 6.47 13.30
N LEU A 220 -18.38 7.11 13.24
CA LEU A 220 -17.72 7.57 12.01
C LEU A 220 -16.55 6.64 11.64
#